data_d32f0ff072088aa369f79cdfbc9995ab
#
_entry.id   d32f0ff072088aa369f79cdfbc9995ab
#
_cell.length_a   1.000
_cell.length_b   1.000
_cell.length_c   1.000
_cell.angle_alpha   90.00
_cell.angle_beta   90.00
_cell.angle_gamma   90.00
#
_symmetry.space_group_name_H-M   'P 1'
#
loop_
_entity.id
_entity.type
_entity.pdbx_description
1 polymer ?
#
loop_
_entity_poly.entity_id
_entity_poly.type
_entity_poly.pdbx_seq_one_letter_code
_entity_poly.pdbx_strand_id
1 'polypeptide(L)'
;MIRVLLVDDHPVVRAGYKRLLEADASIEVAAEASDADSGYLAFVVYQPDVTVLDLSMPGVSGFNLLQKIMLRDDQAKVLICSMYDAPLVKRKAIEAGAKSFVSKNVAPEKLLLAIHAVNLGEAPADLHCDVQNEDLKFQKELDRIASLTLRELELFRLLSLGKTVSYCAEVMNLNEKTVYNRQTKIREKLQVDTLAGMVHLAQQHKIIDSNVQI
;
A
#
# COMPACT_ATOMS: atom_id res chain seq x y z
N MET A 1 -8.11 -14.67 21.61
CA MET A 1 -7.30 -15.06 20.44
C MET A 1 -7.60 -14.06 19.36
N ILE A 2 -6.59 -13.39 18.77
CA ILE A 2 -6.75 -12.36 17.74
C ILE A 2 -6.89 -13.06 16.39
N ARG A 3 -8.02 -12.87 15.71
CA ARG A 3 -8.30 -13.46 14.41
C ARG A 3 -7.77 -12.56 13.31
N VAL A 4 -6.78 -13.04 12.56
CA VAL A 4 -6.08 -12.27 11.53
C VAL A 4 -6.45 -12.77 10.13
N LEU A 5 -6.77 -11.85 9.23
CA LEU A 5 -6.82 -12.08 7.79
C LEU A 5 -5.49 -11.62 7.17
N LEU A 6 -4.80 -12.51 6.43
CA LEU A 6 -3.60 -12.19 5.67
C LEU A 6 -3.95 -12.01 4.19
N VAL A 7 -3.65 -10.84 3.62
CA VAL A 7 -3.85 -10.54 2.20
C VAL A 7 -2.53 -10.12 1.57
N ASP A 8 -1.95 -11.01 0.75
CA ASP A 8 -0.64 -10.83 0.10
C ASP A 8 -0.58 -11.72 -1.15
N ASP A 9 -0.17 -11.21 -2.29
CA ASP A 9 -0.08 -11.98 -3.53
C ASP A 9 1.16 -12.86 -3.61
N HIS A 10 2.17 -12.65 -2.73
CA HIS A 10 3.40 -13.42 -2.70
C HIS A 10 3.25 -14.70 -1.83
N PRO A 11 3.14 -15.91 -2.41
CA PRO A 11 2.84 -17.12 -1.64
C PRO A 11 3.87 -17.44 -0.55
N VAL A 12 5.17 -17.18 -0.84
CA VAL A 12 6.27 -17.47 0.11
C VAL A 12 6.22 -16.49 1.30
N VAL A 13 5.95 -15.22 1.03
CA VAL A 13 5.84 -14.17 2.07
C VAL A 13 4.63 -14.48 2.95
N ARG A 14 3.48 -14.78 2.35
CA ARG A 14 2.24 -15.11 3.05
C ARG A 14 2.41 -16.34 3.95
N ALA A 15 3.02 -17.43 3.42
CA ALA A 15 3.31 -18.63 4.21
C ALA A 15 4.29 -18.34 5.37
N GLY A 16 5.29 -17.48 5.15
CA GLY A 16 6.23 -17.04 6.18
C GLY A 16 5.53 -16.27 7.30
N TYR A 17 4.69 -15.31 6.95
CA TYR A 17 3.91 -14.54 7.94
C TYR A 17 2.92 -15.42 8.68
N LYS A 18 2.21 -16.33 8.00
CA LYS A 18 1.32 -17.28 8.66
C LYS A 18 2.06 -18.05 9.75
N ARG A 19 3.19 -18.66 9.39
CA ARG A 19 4.00 -19.43 10.35
C ARG A 19 4.48 -18.58 11.53
N LEU A 20 4.88 -17.33 11.28
CA LEU A 20 5.28 -16.39 12.31
C LEU A 20 4.13 -16.06 13.25
N LEU A 21 2.95 -15.75 12.71
CA LEU A 21 1.77 -15.38 13.50
C LEU A 21 1.25 -16.54 14.33
N GLU A 22 1.17 -17.73 13.75
CA GLU A 22 0.71 -18.96 14.44
C GLU A 22 1.70 -19.48 15.51
N ALA A 23 2.95 -18.96 15.54
CA ALA A 23 3.87 -19.20 16.64
C ALA A 23 3.48 -18.46 17.92
N ASP A 24 2.66 -17.40 17.82
CA ASP A 24 2.07 -16.70 18.96
C ASP A 24 0.70 -17.32 19.29
N ALA A 25 0.61 -17.99 20.43
CA ALA A 25 -0.61 -18.68 20.88
C ALA A 25 -1.84 -17.75 21.04
N SER A 26 -1.66 -16.44 21.02
CA SER A 26 -2.74 -15.45 21.11
C SER A 26 -3.30 -15.05 19.74
N ILE A 27 -2.68 -15.48 18.63
CA ILE A 27 -3.06 -15.12 17.25
C ILE A 27 -3.52 -16.38 16.50
N GLU A 28 -4.58 -16.23 15.71
CA GLU A 28 -5.08 -17.22 14.76
C GLU A 28 -5.16 -16.59 13.37
N VAL A 29 -4.55 -17.22 12.35
CA VAL A 29 -4.77 -16.82 10.96
C VAL A 29 -6.09 -17.42 10.48
N ALA A 30 -7.16 -16.64 10.63
CA ALA A 30 -8.53 -17.07 10.31
C ALA A 30 -8.76 -17.28 8.80
N ALA A 31 -8.03 -16.53 7.95
CA ALA A 31 -8.10 -16.70 6.51
C ALA A 31 -6.86 -16.10 5.82
N GLU A 32 -6.62 -16.57 4.60
CA GLU A 32 -5.59 -16.06 3.68
C GLU A 32 -6.24 -15.69 2.34
N ALA A 33 -5.72 -14.65 1.68
CA ALA A 33 -6.13 -14.25 0.35
C ALA A 33 -4.91 -13.80 -0.48
N SER A 34 -4.96 -14.01 -1.79
CA SER A 34 -3.88 -13.67 -2.72
C SER A 34 -4.16 -12.44 -3.59
N ASP A 35 -5.33 -11.87 -3.48
CA ASP A 35 -5.79 -10.73 -4.27
C ASP A 35 -6.87 -9.94 -3.52
N ALA A 36 -7.22 -8.77 -4.04
CA ALA A 36 -8.16 -7.87 -3.38
C ALA A 36 -9.60 -8.38 -3.34
N ASP A 37 -10.04 -9.14 -4.36
CA ASP A 37 -11.42 -9.60 -4.40
C ASP A 37 -11.63 -10.78 -3.45
N SER A 38 -10.72 -11.77 -3.44
CA SER A 38 -10.70 -12.85 -2.44
C SER A 38 -10.48 -12.29 -1.03
N GLY A 39 -9.64 -11.25 -0.86
CA GLY A 39 -9.44 -10.55 0.41
C GLY A 39 -10.72 -9.91 0.94
N TYR A 40 -11.48 -9.23 0.07
CA TYR A 40 -12.76 -8.64 0.48
C TYR A 40 -13.79 -9.69 0.88
N LEU A 41 -13.90 -10.78 0.12
CA LEU A 41 -14.79 -11.90 0.45
C LEU A 41 -14.40 -12.52 1.79
N ALA A 42 -13.10 -12.76 2.01
CA ALA A 42 -12.60 -13.30 3.27
C ALA A 42 -12.90 -12.35 4.45
N PHE A 43 -12.70 -11.03 4.28
CA PHE A 43 -13.06 -10.04 5.31
C PHE A 43 -14.52 -10.14 5.71
N VAL A 44 -15.43 -10.24 4.72
CA VAL A 44 -16.87 -10.31 4.98
C VAL A 44 -17.28 -11.61 5.68
N VAL A 45 -16.68 -12.74 5.26
CA VAL A 45 -17.05 -14.09 5.76
C VAL A 45 -16.47 -14.34 7.15
N TYR A 46 -15.18 -14.05 7.32
CA TYR A 46 -14.45 -14.42 8.54
C TYR A 46 -14.48 -13.35 9.63
N GLN A 47 -14.84 -12.09 9.31
CA GLN A 47 -14.92 -10.98 10.26
C GLN A 47 -13.68 -10.92 11.17
N PRO A 48 -12.47 -10.70 10.61
CA PRO A 48 -11.23 -10.72 11.37
C PRO A 48 -11.14 -9.55 12.34
N ASP A 49 -10.43 -9.75 13.47
CA ASP A 49 -10.11 -8.66 14.40
C ASP A 49 -9.09 -7.69 13.79
N VAL A 50 -8.14 -8.22 13.00
CA VAL A 50 -7.13 -7.44 12.29
C VAL A 50 -6.95 -7.99 10.88
N THR A 51 -6.93 -7.11 9.88
CA THR A 51 -6.57 -7.45 8.50
C THR A 51 -5.15 -6.95 8.22
N VAL A 52 -4.22 -7.84 7.91
CA VAL A 52 -2.89 -7.53 7.39
C VAL A 52 -2.97 -7.51 5.87
N LEU A 53 -2.68 -6.36 5.27
CA LEU A 53 -2.91 -6.10 3.85
C LEU A 53 -1.66 -5.60 3.15
N ASP A 54 -1.21 -6.30 2.10
CA ASP A 54 -0.24 -5.75 1.16
C ASP A 54 -0.89 -4.75 0.19
N LEU A 55 -0.17 -3.66 -0.09
CA LEU A 55 -0.59 -2.68 -1.09
C LEU A 55 -0.21 -3.08 -2.52
N SER A 56 0.79 -3.96 -2.68
CA SER A 56 1.50 -4.20 -3.95
C SER A 56 0.98 -5.41 -4.70
N MET A 57 -0.32 -5.66 -4.66
CA MET A 57 -0.93 -6.80 -5.33
C MET A 57 -1.27 -6.49 -6.80
N PRO A 58 -1.10 -7.44 -7.75
CA PRO A 58 -1.53 -7.27 -9.13
C PRO A 58 -3.05 -7.21 -9.25
N GLY A 59 -3.55 -6.53 -10.28
CA GLY A 59 -4.98 -6.39 -10.54
C GLY A 59 -5.61 -5.25 -9.72
N VAL A 60 -6.55 -5.57 -8.85
CA VAL A 60 -7.15 -4.60 -7.93
C VAL A 60 -6.21 -4.36 -6.77
N SER A 61 -5.68 -3.15 -6.64
CA SER A 61 -4.65 -2.84 -5.64
C SER A 61 -5.13 -2.98 -4.20
N GLY A 62 -4.18 -3.18 -3.29
CA GLY A 62 -4.46 -3.20 -1.85
C GLY A 62 -5.12 -1.91 -1.34
N PHE A 63 -4.85 -0.75 -1.95
CA PHE A 63 -5.57 0.48 -1.63
C PHE A 63 -7.06 0.42 -1.95
N ASN A 64 -7.45 -0.23 -3.07
CA ASN A 64 -8.86 -0.42 -3.39
C ASN A 64 -9.54 -1.34 -2.37
N LEU A 65 -8.85 -2.39 -1.93
CA LEU A 65 -9.35 -3.28 -0.88
C LEU A 65 -9.50 -2.53 0.44
N LEU A 66 -8.49 -1.74 0.85
CA LEU A 66 -8.58 -0.88 2.03
C LEU A 66 -9.83 0.01 1.97
N GLN A 67 -10.04 0.72 0.86
CA GLN A 67 -11.22 1.57 0.69
C GLN A 67 -12.54 0.79 0.75
N LYS A 68 -12.62 -0.39 0.10
CA LYS A 68 -13.83 -1.25 0.16
C LYS A 68 -14.12 -1.71 1.59
N ILE A 69 -13.08 -2.09 2.36
CA ILE A 69 -13.22 -2.47 3.77
C ILE A 69 -13.74 -1.30 4.60
N MET A 70 -13.09 -0.12 4.49
CA MET A 70 -13.46 1.07 5.28
C MET A 70 -14.84 1.61 4.92
N LEU A 71 -15.30 1.48 3.66
CA LEU A 71 -16.67 1.81 3.26
C LEU A 71 -17.71 0.87 3.87
N ARG A 72 -17.34 -0.38 4.16
CA ARG A 72 -18.23 -1.36 4.76
C ARG A 72 -18.25 -1.27 6.29
N ASP A 73 -17.06 -1.07 6.87
CA ASP A 73 -16.85 -0.98 8.31
C ASP A 73 -15.73 0.02 8.58
N ASP A 74 -16.10 1.21 9.01
CA ASP A 74 -15.17 2.31 9.32
C ASP A 74 -14.34 2.07 10.59
N GLN A 75 -14.75 1.08 11.41
CA GLN A 75 -14.02 0.64 12.60
C GLN A 75 -13.05 -0.53 12.32
N ALA A 76 -13.06 -1.07 11.10
CA ALA A 76 -12.18 -2.17 10.73
C ALA A 76 -10.72 -1.84 11.02
N LYS A 77 -10.02 -2.80 11.60
CA LYS A 77 -8.60 -2.67 11.96
C LYS A 77 -7.75 -3.22 10.82
N VAL A 78 -7.35 -2.33 9.90
CA VAL A 78 -6.48 -2.69 8.77
C VAL A 78 -5.05 -2.23 9.06
N LEU A 79 -4.12 -3.19 9.07
CA LEU A 79 -2.68 -2.99 9.17
C LEU A 79 -2.06 -3.19 7.79
N ILE A 80 -1.44 -2.16 7.25
CA ILE A 80 -0.71 -2.28 5.99
C ILE A 80 0.65 -2.92 6.24
N CYS A 81 1.01 -3.93 5.43
CA CYS A 81 2.32 -4.56 5.41
C CYS A 81 2.86 -4.56 3.99
N SER A 82 3.79 -3.65 3.65
CA SER A 82 4.21 -3.44 2.27
C SER A 82 5.71 -3.23 2.12
N MET A 83 6.26 -3.57 0.94
CA MET A 83 7.64 -3.21 0.56
C MET A 83 7.79 -1.70 0.33
N TYR A 84 6.68 -1.00 0.03
CA TYR A 84 6.68 0.45 -0.24
C TYR A 84 6.50 1.23 1.06
N ASP A 85 7.61 1.66 1.64
CA ASP A 85 7.64 2.37 2.92
C ASP A 85 7.88 3.89 2.79
N ALA A 86 7.72 4.43 1.58
CA ALA A 86 7.80 5.88 1.36
C ALA A 86 6.85 6.64 2.32
N PRO A 87 7.31 7.74 2.94
CA PRO A 87 6.50 8.50 3.92
C PRO A 87 5.13 8.90 3.38
N LEU A 88 5.07 9.24 2.09
CA LEU A 88 3.82 9.60 1.42
C LEU A 88 2.85 8.42 1.32
N VAL A 89 3.34 7.21 1.02
CA VAL A 89 2.50 6.01 0.92
C VAL A 89 1.92 5.66 2.29
N LYS A 90 2.75 5.74 3.34
CA LYS A 90 2.32 5.57 4.73
C LYS A 90 1.22 6.56 5.09
N ARG A 91 1.44 7.86 4.85
CA ARG A 91 0.46 8.92 5.11
C ARG A 91 -0.86 8.65 4.40
N LYS A 92 -0.83 8.35 3.10
CA LYS A 92 -2.05 8.05 2.32
C LYS A 92 -2.78 6.80 2.79
N ALA A 93 -2.06 5.78 3.23
CA ALA A 93 -2.69 4.58 3.80
C ALA A 93 -3.45 4.91 5.09
N ILE A 94 -2.85 5.71 5.97
CA ILE A 94 -3.50 6.17 7.22
C ILE A 94 -4.69 7.08 6.93
N GLU A 95 -4.55 8.05 6.01
CA GLU A 95 -5.65 8.91 5.56
C GLU A 95 -6.82 8.11 4.95
N ALA A 96 -6.52 6.97 4.31
CA ALA A 96 -7.52 6.05 3.77
C ALA A 96 -8.15 5.14 4.84
N GLY A 97 -7.75 5.24 6.11
CA GLY A 97 -8.34 4.54 7.26
C GLY A 97 -7.52 3.38 7.81
N ALA A 98 -6.33 3.08 7.27
CA ALA A 98 -5.45 2.09 7.87
C ALA A 98 -5.07 2.51 9.30
N LYS A 99 -5.05 1.56 10.23
CA LYS A 99 -4.72 1.84 11.64
C LYS A 99 -3.21 1.82 11.90
N SER A 100 -2.43 1.16 11.04
CA SER A 100 -0.97 1.10 11.13
C SER A 100 -0.34 0.74 9.79
N PHE A 101 0.99 0.94 9.71
CA PHE A 101 1.80 0.60 8.55
C PHE A 101 3.11 -0.05 9.01
N VAL A 102 3.43 -1.23 8.50
CA VAL A 102 4.69 -1.94 8.72
C VAL A 102 5.38 -2.15 7.38
N SER A 103 6.66 -1.79 7.28
CA SER A 103 7.47 -2.11 6.10
C SER A 103 7.85 -3.59 6.11
N LYS A 104 7.75 -4.28 4.98
CA LYS A 104 8.26 -5.66 4.82
C LYS A 104 9.80 -5.75 4.91
N ASN A 105 10.49 -4.59 4.87
CA ASN A 105 11.95 -4.49 4.98
C ASN A 105 12.46 -4.52 6.43
N VAL A 106 11.56 -4.47 7.41
CA VAL A 106 11.92 -4.53 8.84
C VAL A 106 11.82 -5.96 9.38
N ALA A 107 12.33 -6.18 10.58
CA ALA A 107 12.28 -7.47 11.24
C ALA A 107 10.81 -7.97 11.37
N PRO A 108 10.52 -9.24 11.00
CA PRO A 108 9.16 -9.77 10.98
C PRO A 108 8.43 -9.69 12.33
N GLU A 109 9.16 -9.68 13.44
CA GLU A 109 8.62 -9.55 14.79
C GLU A 109 7.88 -8.23 15.01
N LYS A 110 8.23 -7.18 14.26
CA LYS A 110 7.51 -5.90 14.30
C LYS A 110 6.06 -6.03 13.81
N LEU A 111 5.77 -6.98 12.93
CA LEU A 111 4.41 -7.27 12.51
C LEU A 111 3.56 -7.79 13.67
N LEU A 112 4.10 -8.70 14.50
CA LEU A 112 3.41 -9.20 15.70
C LEU A 112 3.06 -8.07 16.66
N LEU A 113 4.04 -7.22 16.98
CA LEU A 113 3.83 -6.07 17.87
C LEU A 113 2.77 -5.12 17.32
N ALA A 114 2.80 -4.85 16.01
CA ALA A 114 1.82 -3.99 15.36
C ALA A 114 0.40 -4.58 15.37
N ILE A 115 0.25 -5.89 15.19
CA ILE A 115 -1.05 -6.58 15.28
C ILE A 115 -1.63 -6.43 16.68
N HIS A 116 -0.82 -6.67 17.73
CA HIS A 116 -1.26 -6.51 19.12
C HIS A 116 -1.68 -5.06 19.41
N ALA A 117 -0.85 -4.07 19.04
CA ALA A 117 -1.15 -2.66 19.24
C ALA A 117 -2.45 -2.24 18.54
N VAL A 118 -2.59 -2.59 17.25
CA VAL A 118 -3.79 -2.29 16.44
C VAL A 118 -5.03 -2.98 17.03
N ASN A 119 -4.89 -4.21 17.54
CA ASN A 119 -6.00 -4.91 18.19
C ASN A 119 -6.46 -4.21 19.48
N LEU A 120 -5.55 -3.61 20.22
CA LEU A 120 -5.86 -2.83 21.42
C LEU A 120 -6.38 -1.41 21.09
N GLY A 121 -6.36 -1.00 19.82
CA GLY A 121 -6.71 0.36 19.42
C GLY A 121 -5.58 1.38 19.67
N GLU A 122 -4.36 0.90 19.91
CA GLU A 122 -3.18 1.73 20.09
C GLU A 122 -2.56 2.07 18.73
N ALA A 123 -2.15 3.34 18.54
CA ALA A 123 -1.36 3.71 17.38
C ALA A 123 0.12 3.32 17.65
N PRO A 124 0.73 2.42 16.84
CA PRO A 124 2.15 2.11 17.02
C PRO A 124 2.99 3.38 16.91
N ALA A 125 3.94 3.56 17.83
CA ALA A 125 4.77 4.77 17.96
C ALA A 125 5.65 5.09 16.72
N ASP A 126 5.87 4.14 15.81
CA ASP A 126 6.71 4.28 14.62
C ASP A 126 6.03 5.06 13.46
N LEU A 127 4.84 5.63 13.67
CA LEU A 127 4.13 6.46 12.66
C LEU A 127 4.62 7.90 12.60
N HIS A 128 5.55 8.32 13.45
CA HIS A 128 6.20 9.61 13.30
C HIS A 128 7.18 9.55 12.14
N CYS A 129 6.70 9.93 10.95
CA CYS A 129 7.58 10.39 9.88
C CYS A 129 8.31 11.62 10.44
N ASP A 130 9.56 11.44 10.89
CA ASP A 130 10.46 12.56 11.16
C ASP A 130 10.71 13.30 9.85
N VAL A 131 9.85 14.29 9.57
CA VAL A 131 10.09 15.29 8.53
C VAL A 131 11.07 16.28 9.12
N GLN A 132 12.34 15.89 9.18
CA GLN A 132 13.41 16.82 9.54
C GLN A 132 13.95 17.45 8.25
N ASN A 133 13.78 18.77 8.14
CA ASN A 133 14.49 19.71 7.26
C ASN A 133 14.75 19.23 5.83
N GLU A 134 13.73 19.21 5.00
CA GLU A 134 13.91 19.02 3.57
C GLU A 134 13.77 20.38 2.84
N ASP A 135 14.61 20.59 1.80
CA ASP A 135 14.59 21.75 0.92
C ASP A 135 13.15 22.13 0.51
N LEU A 136 12.83 23.41 0.46
CA LEU A 136 11.54 23.94 -0.01
C LEU A 136 11.10 23.37 -1.37
N LYS A 137 12.06 22.97 -2.21
CA LYS A 137 11.81 22.32 -3.49
C LYS A 137 11.29 20.89 -3.29
N PHE A 138 11.94 20.12 -2.43
CA PHE A 138 11.54 18.75 -2.10
C PHE A 138 10.14 18.72 -1.47
N GLN A 139 9.83 19.65 -0.59
CA GLN A 139 8.51 19.76 0.03
C GLN A 139 7.43 20.07 -1.02
N LYS A 140 7.68 20.99 -1.97
CA LYS A 140 6.73 21.28 -3.06
C LYS A 140 6.50 20.08 -3.97
N GLU A 141 7.52 19.29 -4.27
CA GLU A 141 7.40 18.06 -5.05
C GLU A 141 6.58 17.02 -4.27
N LEU A 142 6.83 16.86 -2.98
CA LEU A 142 6.07 15.99 -2.10
C LEU A 142 4.59 16.38 -2.06
N ASP A 143 4.27 17.67 -1.97
CA ASP A 143 2.90 18.19 -1.97
C ASP A 143 2.19 17.90 -3.30
N ARG A 144 2.89 18.01 -4.44
CA ARG A 144 2.34 17.64 -5.76
C ARG A 144 2.03 16.15 -5.83
N ILE A 145 2.95 15.29 -5.38
CA ILE A 145 2.71 13.84 -5.33
C ILE A 145 1.57 13.53 -4.34
N ALA A 146 1.49 14.26 -3.22
CA ALA A 146 0.40 14.15 -2.27
C ALA A 146 -0.97 14.54 -2.85
N SER A 147 -1.01 15.42 -3.85
CA SER A 147 -2.24 15.80 -4.54
C SER A 147 -2.82 14.70 -5.46
N LEU A 148 -2.03 13.66 -5.77
CA LEU A 148 -2.50 12.52 -6.53
C LEU A 148 -3.49 11.70 -5.71
N THR A 149 -4.59 11.28 -6.32
CA THR A 149 -5.45 10.25 -5.73
C THR A 149 -4.69 8.93 -5.61
N LEU A 150 -5.18 8.00 -4.79
CA LEU A 150 -4.55 6.68 -4.64
C LEU A 150 -4.40 5.94 -5.99
N ARG A 151 -5.43 6.02 -6.86
CA ARG A 151 -5.37 5.44 -8.21
C ARG A 151 -4.39 6.14 -9.15
N GLU A 152 -4.23 7.46 -9.01
CA GLU A 152 -3.23 8.21 -9.77
C GLU A 152 -1.82 7.90 -9.28
N LEU A 153 -1.62 7.76 -7.97
CA LEU A 153 -0.33 7.37 -7.37
C LEU A 153 0.09 5.96 -7.82
N GLU A 154 -0.85 5.02 -7.86
CA GLU A 154 -0.61 3.67 -8.36
C GLU A 154 -0.21 3.68 -9.84
N LEU A 155 -0.95 4.40 -10.69
CA LEU A 155 -0.61 4.54 -12.11
C LEU A 155 0.74 5.23 -12.29
N PHE A 156 1.01 6.29 -11.55
CA PHE A 156 2.30 6.98 -11.54
C PHE A 156 3.45 6.00 -11.24
N ARG A 157 3.28 5.15 -10.23
CA ARG A 157 4.26 4.13 -9.87
C ARG A 157 4.47 3.12 -11.00
N LEU A 158 3.40 2.52 -11.55
CA LEU A 158 3.49 1.52 -12.62
C LEU A 158 4.20 2.08 -13.86
N LEU A 159 3.86 3.29 -14.29
CA LEU A 159 4.51 3.97 -15.41
C LEU A 159 5.98 4.26 -15.11
N SER A 160 6.30 4.65 -13.89
CA SER A 160 7.69 4.91 -13.46
C SER A 160 8.54 3.64 -13.36
N LEU A 161 7.90 2.47 -13.18
CA LEU A 161 8.53 1.14 -13.32
C LEU A 161 8.70 0.68 -14.76
N GLY A 162 8.43 1.54 -15.76
CA GLY A 162 8.53 1.19 -17.19
C GLY A 162 7.41 0.27 -17.69
N LYS A 163 6.31 0.09 -16.95
CA LYS A 163 5.19 -0.72 -17.41
C LYS A 163 4.47 -0.05 -18.57
N THR A 164 4.06 -0.85 -19.56
CA THR A 164 3.33 -0.35 -20.74
C THR A 164 1.94 0.14 -20.36
N VAL A 165 1.37 1.01 -21.19
CA VAL A 165 -0.01 1.49 -21.02
C VAL A 165 -1.00 0.33 -21.05
N SER A 166 -0.78 -0.66 -21.92
CA SER A 166 -1.61 -1.87 -22.02
C SER A 166 -1.59 -2.67 -20.71
N TYR A 167 -0.38 -2.90 -20.14
CA TYR A 167 -0.24 -3.54 -18.84
C TYR A 167 -0.94 -2.77 -17.72
N CYS A 168 -0.78 -1.44 -17.68
CA CYS A 168 -1.46 -0.61 -16.68
C CYS A 168 -2.99 -0.67 -16.84
N ALA A 169 -3.49 -0.71 -18.07
CA ALA A 169 -4.91 -0.83 -18.36
C ALA A 169 -5.48 -2.16 -17.83
N GLU A 170 -4.79 -3.27 -18.09
CA GLU A 170 -5.16 -4.60 -17.63
C GLU A 170 -5.16 -4.67 -16.09
N VAL A 171 -4.02 -4.33 -15.47
CA VAL A 171 -3.85 -4.42 -14.00
C VAL A 171 -4.83 -3.52 -13.24
N MET A 172 -5.13 -2.34 -13.77
CA MET A 172 -6.04 -1.39 -13.10
C MET A 172 -7.50 -1.55 -13.50
N ASN A 173 -7.82 -2.52 -14.36
CA ASN A 173 -9.15 -2.75 -14.94
C ASN A 173 -9.71 -1.48 -15.58
N LEU A 174 -8.92 -0.88 -16.47
CA LEU A 174 -9.23 0.33 -17.23
C LEU A 174 -9.04 0.06 -18.73
N ASN A 175 -9.60 0.92 -19.59
CA ASN A 175 -9.19 0.95 -21.00
C ASN A 175 -7.93 1.83 -21.21
N GLU A 176 -7.16 1.55 -22.23
CA GLU A 176 -5.92 2.29 -22.54
C GLU A 176 -6.13 3.80 -22.69
N LYS A 177 -7.24 4.21 -23.33
CA LYS A 177 -7.58 5.63 -23.47
C LYS A 177 -7.73 6.33 -22.11
N THR A 178 -8.31 5.63 -21.13
CA THR A 178 -8.43 6.15 -19.75
C THR A 178 -7.05 6.25 -19.11
N VAL A 179 -6.16 5.27 -19.32
CA VAL A 179 -4.78 5.31 -18.83
C VAL A 179 -4.01 6.49 -19.42
N TYR A 180 -4.09 6.72 -20.74
CA TYR A 180 -3.47 7.89 -21.39
C TYR A 180 -3.99 9.22 -20.81
N ASN A 181 -5.30 9.36 -20.66
CA ASN A 181 -5.89 10.56 -20.07
C ASN A 181 -5.43 10.80 -18.63
N ARG A 182 -5.34 9.73 -17.82
CA ARG A 182 -4.84 9.82 -16.46
C ARG A 182 -3.35 10.13 -16.41
N GLN A 183 -2.54 9.54 -17.28
CA GLN A 183 -1.12 9.84 -17.39
C GLN A 183 -0.89 11.33 -17.68
N THR A 184 -1.67 11.93 -18.58
CA THR A 184 -1.60 13.37 -18.88
C THR A 184 -1.92 14.19 -17.63
N LYS A 185 -3.02 13.89 -16.94
CA LYS A 185 -3.39 14.59 -15.70
C LYS A 185 -2.35 14.43 -14.58
N ILE A 186 -1.73 13.26 -14.47
CA ILE A 186 -0.65 13.01 -13.50
C ILE A 186 0.55 13.91 -13.82
N ARG A 187 0.97 13.99 -15.09
CA ARG A 187 2.08 14.87 -15.51
C ARG A 187 1.79 16.34 -15.19
N GLU A 188 0.58 16.81 -15.47
CA GLU A 188 0.13 18.17 -15.15
C GLU A 188 0.22 18.44 -13.65
N LYS A 189 -0.33 17.54 -12.81
CA LYS A 189 -0.28 17.67 -11.35
C LYS A 189 1.14 17.65 -10.81
N LEU A 190 1.99 16.78 -11.33
CA LEU A 190 3.39 16.65 -10.92
C LEU A 190 4.29 17.74 -11.52
N GLN A 191 3.81 18.51 -12.50
CA GLN A 191 4.57 19.49 -13.28
C GLN A 191 5.81 18.88 -13.94
N VAL A 192 5.64 17.73 -14.58
CA VAL A 192 6.69 17.01 -15.34
C VAL A 192 6.21 16.78 -16.77
N ASP A 193 7.06 17.10 -17.76
CA ASP A 193 6.70 17.02 -19.19
C ASP A 193 7.02 15.65 -19.80
N THR A 194 7.91 14.88 -19.17
CA THR A 194 8.42 13.63 -19.76
C THR A 194 8.23 12.44 -18.82
N LEU A 195 8.23 11.23 -19.40
CA LEU A 195 8.26 9.99 -18.62
C LEU A 195 9.54 9.89 -17.78
N ALA A 196 10.68 10.32 -18.34
CA ALA A 196 11.95 10.36 -17.59
C ALA A 196 11.87 11.26 -16.34
N GLY A 197 11.18 12.41 -16.45
CA GLY A 197 10.90 13.28 -15.29
C GLY A 197 10.03 12.60 -14.23
N MET A 198 9.03 11.81 -14.66
CA MET A 198 8.22 11.01 -13.75
C MET A 198 9.08 9.95 -13.02
N VAL A 199 9.93 9.23 -13.77
CA VAL A 199 10.84 8.22 -13.19
C VAL A 199 11.78 8.86 -12.17
N HIS A 200 12.42 9.98 -12.52
CA HIS A 200 13.33 10.69 -11.62
C HIS A 200 12.62 11.12 -10.31
N LEU A 201 11.42 11.70 -10.44
CA LEU A 201 10.62 12.12 -9.29
C LEU A 201 10.22 10.92 -8.43
N ALA A 202 9.84 9.80 -9.05
CA ALA A 202 9.47 8.58 -8.34
C ALA A 202 10.65 7.96 -7.57
N GLN A 203 11.86 7.98 -8.13
CA GLN A 203 13.09 7.52 -7.46
C GLN A 203 13.49 8.45 -6.32
N GLN A 204 13.48 9.76 -6.55
CA GLN A 204 13.85 10.78 -5.57
C GLN A 204 12.97 10.68 -4.31
N HIS A 205 11.67 10.41 -4.49
CA HIS A 205 10.70 10.29 -3.40
C HIS A 205 10.45 8.83 -2.96
N LYS A 206 11.34 7.89 -3.33
CA LYS A 206 11.29 6.46 -2.95
C LYS A 206 9.94 5.76 -3.27
N ILE A 207 9.25 6.21 -4.31
CA ILE A 207 8.03 5.56 -4.80
C ILE A 207 8.36 4.31 -5.61
N ILE A 208 9.56 4.29 -6.19
CA ILE A 208 10.20 3.12 -6.81
C ILE A 208 11.65 3.01 -6.34
N ASP A 209 12.20 1.79 -6.37
CA ASP A 209 13.60 1.57 -6.03
C ASP A 209 14.54 2.14 -7.09
N SER A 210 15.72 2.63 -6.65
CA SER A 210 16.74 3.24 -7.54
C SER A 210 17.39 2.23 -8.49
N ASN A 211 17.15 0.93 -8.34
CA ASN A 211 17.76 -0.15 -9.12
C ASN A 211 16.93 -0.59 -10.35
N VAL A 212 15.85 0.10 -10.69
CA VAL A 212 15.11 -0.20 -11.92
C VAL A 212 15.87 0.39 -13.10
N GLN A 213 16.71 -0.41 -13.77
CA GLN A 213 17.25 -0.09 -15.09
C GLN A 213 16.11 -0.17 -16.12
N ILE A 214 15.88 0.93 -16.83
CA ILE A 214 14.94 1.06 -17.96
C ILE A 214 15.52 0.37 -19.19
#